data_80929709c597f93fc22423d34db887c9
#
_entry.id   80929709c597f93fc22423d34db887c9
#
_cell.length_a   1.000
_cell.length_b   1.000
_cell.length_c   1.000
_cell.angle_alpha   90.00
_cell.angle_beta   90.00
_cell.angle_gamma   90.00
#
_symmetry.space_group_name_H-M   'P 1'
#
loop_
_entity.id
_entity.type
_entity.pdbx_description
1 polymer ?
#
loop_
_entity_poly.entity_id
_entity_poly.type
_entity_poly.pdbx_seq_one_letter_code
_entity_poly.pdbx_strand_id
1 'polypeptide(L)'
;MLRNKQKKKKQRYQPPTVDEMLQFRPKRLDFEWSTNKEGLVEIKVPKFQSNFGKSFCNIIKKDNKFTANMDKIGSIVWKNSDGKTTVKKILEVIKKEFPDENNTDQRLFLFIQQMGSLGYLNY
;
A
#
# COMPACT_ATOMS: atom_id res chain seq x y z
N MET A 1 -35.13 -15.81 -13.28
CA MET A 1 -34.55 -15.59 -13.01
C MET A 1 -33.82 -15.54 -12.83
N LEU A 2 -33.69 -15.35 -12.89
CA LEU A 2 -32.86 -15.13 -12.59
C LEU A 2 -32.15 -14.74 -12.55
N ARG A 3 -32.12 -14.48 -12.69
CA ARG A 3 -31.33 -13.99 -12.56
C ARG A 3 -30.89 -13.41 -12.09
N ASN A 4 -30.99 -13.04 -12.02
CA ASN A 4 -30.36 -12.40 -11.54
C ASN A 4 -29.74 -12.34 -10.87
N LYS A 5 -30.11 -12.57 -10.82
CA LYS A 5 -29.29 -12.54 -10.22
C LYS A 5 -28.37 -12.52 -10.30
N GLN A 6 -28.47 -12.63 -10.80
CA GLN A 6 -27.45 -12.54 -10.99
C GLN A 6 -26.77 -11.89 -11.30
N LYS A 7 -27.13 -11.19 -11.62
CA LYS A 7 -26.48 -10.46 -11.93
C LYS A 7 -25.80 -9.82 -11.30
N LYS A 8 -25.72 -9.77 -10.62
CA LYS A 8 -24.95 -9.25 -10.02
C LYS A 8 -23.89 -9.55 -9.76
N LYS A 9 -23.89 -10.26 -9.85
CA LYS A 9 -23.02 -10.64 -9.81
C LYS A 9 -22.17 -10.73 -10.64
N LYS A 10 -22.63 -11.12 -11.11
CA LYS A 10 -21.81 -10.96 -11.98
C LYS A 10 -21.31 -9.71 -12.12
N GLN A 11 -21.34 -9.19 -11.25
CA GLN A 11 -20.84 -8.00 -11.23
C GLN A 11 -19.45 -7.99 -11.41
N ARG A 12 -18.94 -7.41 -12.39
CA ARG A 12 -17.59 -7.27 -12.58
C ARG A 12 -17.01 -6.41 -11.56
N TYR A 13 -15.79 -6.71 -11.10
CA TYR A 13 -15.02 -5.81 -10.26
C TYR A 13 -14.82 -4.50 -11.00
N GLN A 14 -15.13 -3.42 -10.34
CA GLN A 14 -14.87 -2.11 -10.88
C GLN A 14 -13.87 -1.41 -9.99
N PRO A 15 -12.70 -1.04 -10.51
CA PRO A 15 -11.73 -0.34 -9.69
C PRO A 15 -12.27 1.01 -9.25
N PRO A 16 -11.85 1.51 -8.10
CA PRO A 16 -12.27 2.83 -7.66
C PRO A 16 -11.76 3.90 -8.59
N THR A 17 -12.53 4.98 -8.71
CA THR A 17 -12.08 6.15 -9.47
C THR A 17 -10.97 6.85 -8.71
N VAL A 18 -10.27 7.75 -9.41
CA VAL A 18 -9.22 8.55 -8.78
C VAL A 18 -9.79 9.35 -7.62
N ASP A 19 -10.96 9.96 -7.82
CA ASP A 19 -11.59 10.74 -6.74
C ASP A 19 -11.90 9.88 -5.53
N GLU A 20 -12.37 8.66 -5.75
CA GLU A 20 -12.65 7.75 -4.65
C GLU A 20 -11.39 7.36 -3.92
N MET A 21 -10.33 7.06 -4.67
CA MET A 21 -9.07 6.67 -4.05
C MET A 21 -8.47 7.79 -3.21
N LEU A 22 -8.62 9.03 -3.67
CA LEU A 22 -8.09 10.17 -2.92
C LEU A 22 -8.78 10.34 -1.57
N GLN A 23 -9.99 9.81 -1.41
CA GLN A 23 -10.72 9.91 -0.16
C GLN A 23 -10.44 8.75 0.80
N PHE A 24 -9.77 7.73 0.34
CA PHE A 24 -9.46 6.59 1.22
C PHE A 24 -8.55 7.04 2.36
N ARG A 25 -8.67 6.34 3.47
CA ARG A 25 -7.83 6.59 4.65
C ARG A 25 -7.14 5.29 5.02
N PRO A 26 -6.02 4.99 4.38
CA PRO A 26 -5.38 3.71 4.62
C PRO A 26 -4.92 3.57 6.05
N LYS A 27 -5.00 2.35 6.55
CA LYS A 27 -4.61 2.03 7.90
C LYS A 27 -3.70 0.81 7.86
N ARG A 28 -2.56 0.91 8.55
CA ARG A 28 -1.66 -0.22 8.68
C ARG A 28 -2.34 -1.33 9.45
N LEU A 29 -2.17 -2.56 8.99
CA LEU A 29 -2.57 -3.71 9.75
C LEU A 29 -1.44 -4.10 10.69
N ASP A 30 -1.67 -5.15 11.45
CA ASP A 30 -0.87 -5.44 12.63
C ASP A 30 0.42 -6.18 12.29
N PHE A 31 1.40 -5.45 11.77
CA PHE A 31 2.71 -6.01 11.46
C PHE A 31 3.77 -5.23 12.21
N GLU A 32 4.79 -5.93 12.65
CA GLU A 32 5.94 -5.30 13.28
C GLU A 32 6.73 -4.57 12.19
N TRP A 33 7.12 -3.34 12.45
CA TRP A 33 7.90 -2.56 11.49
C TRP A 33 8.76 -1.54 12.19
N SER A 34 9.79 -1.09 11.49
CA SER A 34 10.70 -0.08 12.01
C SER A 34 11.28 0.70 10.84
N THR A 35 12.13 1.68 11.14
CA THR A 35 12.84 2.42 10.09
C THR A 35 14.33 2.16 10.23
N ASN A 36 15.02 2.15 9.09
CA ASN A 36 16.47 2.00 9.10
C ASN A 36 17.13 3.37 9.26
N LYS A 37 18.47 3.39 9.12
CA LYS A 37 19.25 4.62 9.30
C LYS A 37 18.85 5.73 8.34
N GLU A 38 18.34 5.36 7.18
CA GLU A 38 17.95 6.31 6.15
C GLU A 38 16.50 6.73 6.27
N GLY A 39 15.80 6.25 7.29
CA GLY A 39 14.40 6.56 7.50
C GLY A 39 13.44 5.74 6.65
N LEU A 40 13.96 4.70 5.99
CA LEU A 40 13.12 3.83 5.17
C LEU A 40 12.48 2.74 6.02
N VAL A 41 11.26 2.42 5.68
CA VAL A 41 10.46 1.46 6.44
C VAL A 41 10.89 0.04 6.12
N GLU A 42 10.98 -0.77 7.17
CA GLU A 42 11.22 -2.21 7.07
C GLU A 42 10.10 -2.91 7.83
N ILE A 43 9.41 -3.81 7.15
CA ILE A 43 8.31 -4.56 7.75
C ILE A 43 8.76 -5.99 7.95
N LYS A 44 8.50 -6.54 9.14
CA LYS A 44 8.80 -7.94 9.42
C LYS A 44 7.68 -8.79 8.82
N VAL A 45 8.04 -9.68 7.92
CA VAL A 45 7.08 -10.47 7.16
C VAL A 45 7.14 -11.91 7.62
N PRO A 46 6.01 -12.50 7.98
CA PRO A 46 6.01 -13.94 8.33
C PRO A 46 6.48 -14.76 7.14
N LYS A 47 7.10 -15.88 7.44
CA LYS A 47 7.70 -16.75 6.44
C LYS A 47 6.71 -17.16 5.36
N PHE A 48 5.48 -17.45 5.71
CA PHE A 48 4.49 -17.92 4.76
C PHE A 48 3.94 -16.82 3.87
N GLN A 49 4.37 -15.57 4.06
CA GLN A 49 3.99 -14.47 3.20
C GLN A 49 5.15 -14.00 2.34
N SER A 50 6.03 -14.90 1.96
CA SER A 50 7.25 -14.57 1.25
C SER A 50 7.02 -14.04 -0.17
N ASN A 51 5.83 -14.22 -0.72
CA ASN A 51 5.54 -13.65 -2.05
C ASN A 51 4.95 -12.24 -1.99
N PHE A 52 5.22 -11.55 -0.90
CA PHE A 52 4.93 -10.15 -0.76
C PHE A 52 5.47 -9.37 -1.96
N GLY A 53 4.75 -8.35 -2.39
CA GLY A 53 5.01 -7.64 -3.63
C GLY A 53 6.42 -7.12 -3.79
N LYS A 54 6.87 -7.05 -5.02
CA LYS A 54 8.24 -6.69 -5.36
C LYS A 54 8.40 -5.28 -5.88
N SER A 55 7.32 -4.61 -6.23
CA SER A 55 7.40 -3.31 -6.88
C SER A 55 7.94 -2.20 -5.98
N PHE A 56 7.69 -2.31 -4.70
CA PHE A 56 7.99 -1.22 -3.76
C PHE A 56 8.87 -1.65 -2.62
N CYS A 57 9.30 -2.91 -2.59
CA CYS A 57 10.10 -3.40 -1.50
C CYS A 57 10.93 -4.60 -1.91
N ASN A 58 12.00 -4.81 -1.20
CA ASN A 58 12.85 -5.99 -1.34
C ASN A 58 12.64 -6.86 -0.12
N ILE A 59 12.64 -8.17 -0.33
CA ILE A 59 12.43 -9.11 0.75
C ILE A 59 13.74 -9.80 1.04
N ILE A 60 14.17 -9.72 2.29
CA ILE A 60 15.42 -10.30 2.75
C ILE A 60 15.08 -11.28 3.88
N LYS A 61 15.52 -12.52 3.71
CA LYS A 61 15.33 -13.53 4.73
C LYS A 61 16.40 -13.39 5.81
N LYS A 62 15.96 -13.38 7.06
CA LYS A 62 16.88 -13.27 8.18
C LYS A 62 16.25 -13.93 9.39
N ASP A 63 16.94 -14.90 9.99
CA ASP A 63 16.51 -15.57 11.22
C ASP A 63 15.08 -16.11 11.11
N ASN A 64 14.80 -16.82 10.02
CA ASN A 64 13.49 -17.41 9.77
C ASN A 64 12.37 -16.41 9.59
N LYS A 65 12.73 -15.16 9.39
CA LYS A 65 11.79 -14.08 9.08
C LYS A 65 12.24 -13.39 7.82
N PHE A 66 11.29 -12.80 7.13
CA PHE A 66 11.61 -11.96 5.98
C PHE A 66 11.46 -10.50 6.40
N THR A 67 12.21 -9.64 5.76
CA THR A 67 12.09 -8.21 5.96
C THR A 67 11.74 -7.58 4.62
N ALA A 68 10.62 -6.87 4.58
CA ALA A 68 10.21 -6.13 3.39
C ALA A 68 10.71 -4.70 3.53
N ASN A 69 11.63 -4.30 2.67
CA ASN A 69 12.22 -2.96 2.69
C ASN A 69 11.48 -2.07 1.71
N MET A 70 10.95 -0.97 2.20
CA MET A 70 10.20 -0.01 1.38
C MET A 70 11.14 1.01 0.77
N ASP A 71 10.80 1.50 -0.43
CA ASP A 71 11.52 2.63 -0.99
C ASP A 71 11.05 3.92 -0.29
N LYS A 72 11.54 5.06 -0.77
CA LYS A 72 11.23 6.34 -0.13
C LYS A 72 9.75 6.67 -0.16
N ILE A 73 9.13 6.47 -1.32
CA ILE A 73 7.71 6.78 -1.46
C ILE A 73 6.87 5.80 -0.66
N GLY A 74 7.18 4.50 -0.77
CA GLY A 74 6.47 3.49 0.01
C GLY A 74 6.59 3.73 1.50
N SER A 75 7.75 4.20 1.95
CA SER A 75 7.95 4.52 3.37
C SER A 75 7.06 5.66 3.83
N ILE A 76 6.92 6.70 3.00
CA ILE A 76 6.02 7.81 3.33
C ILE A 76 4.59 7.31 3.42
N VAL A 77 4.16 6.50 2.47
CA VAL A 77 2.79 5.97 2.47
C VAL A 77 2.56 5.13 3.72
N TRP A 78 3.48 4.25 4.04
CA TRP A 78 3.33 3.38 5.20
C TRP A 78 3.21 4.17 6.49
N LYS A 79 4.12 5.15 6.67
CA LYS A 79 4.13 5.96 7.90
C LYS A 79 2.85 6.77 8.05
N ASN A 80 2.26 7.20 6.96
CA ASN A 80 1.06 8.02 6.99
C ASN A 80 -0.24 7.21 6.94
N SER A 81 -0.13 5.88 6.90
CA SER A 81 -1.31 5.01 6.85
C SER A 81 -1.81 4.74 8.27
N ASP A 82 -2.36 5.76 8.86
CA ASP A 82 -2.81 5.75 10.26
C ASP A 82 -4.33 5.61 10.40
N GLY A 83 -5.04 5.43 9.30
CA GLY A 83 -6.48 5.32 9.31
C GLY A 83 -7.19 6.66 9.36
N LYS A 84 -6.45 7.75 9.44
CA LYS A 84 -7.03 9.10 9.56
C LYS A 84 -6.61 10.02 8.43
N THR A 85 -5.43 9.80 7.87
CA THR A 85 -4.88 10.64 6.81
C THR A 85 -5.39 10.12 5.46
N THR A 86 -5.93 11.03 4.65
CA THR A 86 -6.45 10.63 3.34
C THR A 86 -5.32 10.40 2.36
N VAL A 87 -5.60 9.59 1.33
CA VAL A 87 -4.65 9.39 0.23
C VAL A 87 -4.29 10.72 -0.40
N LYS A 88 -5.27 11.62 -0.53
CA LYS A 88 -5.01 12.96 -1.06
C LYS A 88 -3.92 13.67 -0.28
N LYS A 89 -3.98 13.61 1.04
CA LYS A 89 -2.99 14.26 1.89
C LYS A 89 -1.63 13.58 1.74
N ILE A 90 -1.62 12.26 1.67
CA ILE A 90 -0.38 11.52 1.47
C ILE A 90 0.26 11.92 0.16
N LEU A 91 -0.55 12.04 -0.90
CA LEU A 91 -0.05 12.47 -2.20
C LEU A 91 0.58 13.86 -2.13
N GLU A 92 -0.04 14.78 -1.39
CA GLU A 92 0.51 16.12 -1.19
C GLU A 92 1.88 16.06 -0.52
N VAL A 93 2.03 15.20 0.48
CA VAL A 93 3.31 15.02 1.15
C VAL A 93 4.36 14.51 0.17
N ILE A 94 4.01 13.51 -0.63
CA ILE A 94 4.94 12.94 -1.59
C ILE A 94 5.39 13.99 -2.61
N LYS A 95 4.46 14.76 -3.13
CA LYS A 95 4.79 15.78 -4.13
C LYS A 95 5.66 16.88 -3.55
N LYS A 96 5.46 17.20 -2.30
CA LYS A 96 6.28 18.20 -1.62
C LYS A 96 7.69 17.70 -1.37
N GLU A 97 7.83 16.42 -1.00
CA GLU A 97 9.13 15.84 -0.71
C GLU A 97 9.91 15.52 -1.98
N PHE A 98 9.21 15.14 -3.04
CA PHE A 98 9.84 14.69 -4.28
C PHE A 98 9.22 15.42 -5.47
N PRO A 99 9.44 16.75 -5.57
CA PRO A 99 8.77 17.52 -6.63
C PRO A 99 9.21 17.15 -8.03
N ASP A 100 10.38 16.54 -8.18
CA ASP A 100 10.89 16.17 -9.49
C ASP A 100 10.51 14.76 -9.92
N GLU A 101 9.81 14.00 -9.06
CA GLU A 101 9.41 12.66 -9.42
C GLU A 101 8.17 12.67 -10.28
N ASN A 102 8.16 11.78 -11.27
CA ASN A 102 7.02 11.64 -12.17
C ASN A 102 6.10 10.53 -11.68
N ASN A 103 4.83 10.66 -12.04
CA ASN A 103 3.83 9.60 -11.81
C ASN A 103 3.68 9.21 -10.34
N THR A 104 3.88 10.17 -9.45
CA THR A 104 3.78 9.87 -8.01
C THR A 104 2.38 9.45 -7.62
N ASP A 105 1.36 10.01 -8.28
CA ASP A 105 -0.03 9.63 -8.02
C ASP A 105 -0.27 8.18 -8.42
N GLN A 106 0.18 7.76 -9.58
CA GLN A 106 0.03 6.38 -10.03
C GLN A 106 0.78 5.41 -9.14
N ARG A 107 1.99 5.79 -8.75
CA ARG A 107 2.80 4.95 -7.87
C ARG A 107 2.14 4.79 -6.50
N LEU A 108 1.58 5.86 -5.98
CA LEU A 108 0.88 5.82 -4.71
C LEU A 108 -0.36 4.91 -4.79
N PHE A 109 -1.17 5.08 -5.83
CA PHE A 109 -2.37 4.28 -5.98
C PHE A 109 -2.03 2.80 -6.11
N LEU A 110 -1.01 2.50 -6.91
CA LEU A 110 -0.60 1.12 -7.11
C LEU A 110 -0.08 0.51 -5.80
N PHE A 111 0.69 1.27 -5.05
CA PHE A 111 1.20 0.81 -3.76
C PHE A 111 0.04 0.45 -2.82
N ILE A 112 -0.94 1.34 -2.72
CA ILE A 112 -2.07 1.11 -1.82
C ILE A 112 -2.87 -0.10 -2.25
N GLN A 113 -3.11 -0.26 -3.55
CA GLN A 113 -3.84 -1.41 -4.06
C GLN A 113 -3.10 -2.71 -3.80
N GLN A 114 -1.80 -2.72 -4.03
CA GLN A 114 -1.01 -3.92 -3.80
C GLN A 114 -0.93 -4.27 -2.33
N MET A 115 -0.70 -3.28 -1.49
CA MET A 115 -0.61 -3.52 -0.06
C MET A 115 -1.96 -3.96 0.52
N GLY A 116 -3.05 -3.39 0.01
CA GLY A 116 -4.39 -3.81 0.41
C GLY A 116 -4.67 -5.24 0.00
N SER A 117 -4.30 -5.58 -1.23
CA SER A 117 -4.51 -6.92 -1.76
C SER A 117 -3.71 -7.97 -0.98
N LEU A 118 -2.55 -7.61 -0.50
CA LEU A 118 -1.69 -8.52 0.26
C LEU A 118 -1.99 -8.53 1.76
N GLY A 119 -2.92 -7.69 2.22
CA GLY A 119 -3.33 -7.72 3.61
C GLY A 119 -2.48 -6.87 4.55
N TYR A 120 -1.71 -5.93 4.04
CA TYR A 120 -0.87 -5.07 4.89
C TYR A 120 -1.50 -3.73 5.19
N LEU A 121 -2.40 -3.29 4.33
CA LEU A 121 -3.16 -2.06 4.55
C LEU A 121 -4.65 -2.35 4.40
N ASN A 122 -5.43 -1.56 5.10
CA ASN A 122 -6.89 -1.56 4.97
C ASN A 122 -7.30 -0.14 4.57
N TYR A 123 -8.33 -0.01 3.74
CA TYR A 123 -8.78 1.34 3.33
C TYR A 123 -10.24 1.39 2.91
#